data_962f5dfe89cd2dd6e6ee2dffb617f5bc
#
_entry.id   962f5dfe89cd2dd6e6ee2dffb617f5bc
#
_cell.length_a   1.000
_cell.length_b   1.000
_cell.length_c   1.000
_cell.angle_alpha   90.00
_cell.angle_beta   90.00
_cell.angle_gamma   90.00
#
_symmetry.space_group_name_H-M   'P 1'
#
loop_
_entity.id
_entity.type
_entity.pdbx_description
1 polymer ?
#
loop_
_entity_poly.entity_id
_entity_poly.type
_entity_poly.pdbx_seq_one_letter_code
_entity_poly.pdbx_strand_id
1 'polypeptide(L)'
;MEVRLGTIVTEDNVAQFGADAVIVATGSTPRKDGLQHKQPGVPATGVEQSHVLSSRELLADGVPARARTALVADSVGGLEGIAVADALVDAGLSVTYLTDLPMFGNPVVQATGRAGHLLEYLYAGDFTVLARYHLVAIDESSCRVQPLGSHTPFTVPADLVVLVNANEPLRGLYQRLLASGAPRCQLIGDAATPRDLQAAIREGNAAGRSVLAAVSESS
;
A
#
# COMPACT_ATOMS: atom_id res chain seq x y z
N MET A 1 12.36 -4.63 -28.11
CA MET A 1 12.47 -4.26 -26.68
C MET A 1 13.49 -5.17 -26.03
N GLU A 2 14.48 -4.61 -25.37
CA GLU A 2 15.46 -5.37 -24.54
C GLU A 2 15.03 -5.33 -23.09
N VAL A 3 15.10 -6.46 -22.37
CA VAL A 3 14.80 -6.56 -20.94
C VAL A 3 16.05 -7.04 -20.22
N ARG A 4 16.49 -6.30 -19.20
CA ARG A 4 17.66 -6.62 -18.37
C ARG A 4 17.21 -6.88 -16.94
N LEU A 5 17.03 -8.14 -16.59
CA LEU A 5 16.73 -8.57 -15.23
C LEU A 5 17.98 -8.52 -14.35
N GLY A 6 17.80 -8.35 -13.03
CA GLY A 6 18.90 -8.31 -12.07
C GLY A 6 19.84 -7.10 -12.25
N THR A 7 19.43 -6.09 -13.00
CA THR A 7 20.23 -4.88 -13.25
C THR A 7 19.71 -3.72 -12.42
N ILE A 8 20.55 -3.17 -11.57
CA ILE A 8 20.24 -1.96 -10.79
C ILE A 8 20.72 -0.75 -11.59
N VAL A 9 19.78 0.13 -11.94
CA VAL A 9 20.08 1.42 -12.59
C VAL A 9 20.31 2.48 -11.52
N THR A 10 21.41 3.22 -11.67
CA THR A 10 21.80 4.33 -10.79
C THR A 10 22.12 5.55 -11.62
N GLU A 11 22.30 6.71 -10.98
CA GLU A 11 22.79 7.94 -11.61
C GLU A 11 24.17 7.78 -12.27
N ASP A 12 25.01 6.90 -11.72
CA ASP A 12 26.38 6.68 -12.24
C ASP A 12 26.42 5.80 -13.49
N ASN A 13 25.46 4.88 -13.64
CA ASN A 13 25.47 3.94 -14.74
C ASN A 13 24.41 4.20 -15.82
N VAL A 14 23.48 5.13 -15.61
CA VAL A 14 22.40 5.43 -16.56
C VAL A 14 22.91 5.83 -17.94
N ALA A 15 24.02 6.56 -18.00
CA ALA A 15 24.63 6.99 -19.26
C ALA A 15 25.12 5.83 -20.14
N GLN A 16 25.47 4.68 -19.54
CA GLN A 16 25.93 3.48 -20.25
C GLN A 16 24.83 2.85 -21.14
N PHE A 17 23.57 3.18 -20.87
CA PHE A 17 22.44 2.70 -21.67
C PHE A 17 22.20 3.52 -22.95
N GLY A 18 22.86 4.68 -23.10
CA GLY A 18 22.74 5.54 -24.28
C GLY A 18 21.29 6.01 -24.54
N ALA A 19 20.51 6.22 -23.49
CA ALA A 19 19.09 6.57 -23.60
C ALA A 19 18.92 8.08 -23.82
N ASP A 20 18.03 8.47 -24.75
CA ASP A 20 17.62 9.87 -24.99
C ASP A 20 16.64 10.36 -23.93
N ALA A 21 15.92 9.46 -23.28
CA ALA A 21 14.99 9.74 -22.20
C ALA A 21 14.93 8.59 -21.20
N VAL A 22 14.65 8.88 -19.94
CA VAL A 22 14.53 7.91 -18.86
C VAL A 22 13.13 8.02 -18.22
N ILE A 23 12.40 6.92 -18.20
CA ILE A 23 11.14 6.81 -17.47
C ILE A 23 11.42 6.04 -16.17
N VAL A 24 11.18 6.69 -15.04
CA VAL A 24 11.38 6.11 -13.70
C VAL A 24 10.03 5.62 -13.17
N ALA A 25 9.90 4.31 -13.01
CA ALA A 25 8.71 3.62 -12.53
C ALA A 25 9.06 2.67 -11.38
N THR A 26 9.81 3.16 -10.40
CA THR A 26 10.38 2.40 -9.28
C THR A 26 9.36 1.94 -8.25
N GLY A 27 8.10 2.35 -8.39
CA GLY A 27 7.02 1.93 -7.52
C GLY A 27 7.00 2.64 -6.16
N SER A 28 6.44 1.96 -5.17
CA SER A 28 6.26 2.45 -3.82
C SER A 28 6.55 1.37 -2.78
N THR A 29 6.63 1.76 -1.52
CA THR A 29 6.80 0.84 -0.38
C THR A 29 5.68 1.06 0.64
N PRO A 30 5.19 0.01 1.31
CA PRO A 30 4.21 0.15 2.39
C PRO A 30 4.73 1.01 3.54
N ARG A 31 3.89 1.87 4.09
CA ARG A 31 4.19 2.65 5.29
C ARG A 31 3.88 1.85 6.54
N LYS A 32 4.80 1.91 7.51
CA LYS A 32 4.65 1.32 8.85
C LYS A 32 4.83 2.35 9.96
N ASP A 33 4.64 3.63 9.66
CA ASP A 33 4.83 4.74 10.60
C ASP A 33 3.59 5.05 11.46
N GLY A 34 2.52 4.27 11.33
CA GLY A 34 1.29 4.45 12.08
C GLY A 34 0.40 5.61 11.64
N LEU A 35 0.79 6.35 10.61
CA LEU A 35 -0.05 7.43 10.07
C LEU A 35 -1.27 6.86 9.36
N GLN A 36 -2.43 7.45 9.63
CA GLN A 36 -3.72 7.06 9.08
C GLN A 36 -4.36 8.24 8.36
N HIS A 37 -5.17 7.95 7.35
CA HIS A 37 -5.73 8.98 6.46
C HIS A 37 -6.55 10.05 7.21
N LYS A 38 -7.37 9.66 8.19
CA LYS A 38 -8.21 10.58 8.97
C LYS A 38 -7.52 11.16 10.21
N GLN A 39 -6.28 10.73 10.50
CA GLN A 39 -5.48 11.20 11.63
C GLN A 39 -4.04 11.51 11.18
N PRO A 40 -3.83 12.41 10.20
CA PRO A 40 -2.51 12.61 9.58
C PRO A 40 -1.45 13.22 10.52
N GLY A 41 -1.87 13.82 11.63
CA GLY A 41 -0.96 14.43 12.61
C GLY A 41 -0.69 13.59 13.85
N VAL A 42 -1.34 12.44 14.00
CA VAL A 42 -1.25 11.60 15.21
C VAL A 42 -1.05 10.14 14.78
N PRO A 43 0.20 9.68 14.65
CA PRO A 43 0.46 8.28 14.31
C PRO A 43 0.04 7.35 15.46
N ALA A 44 -0.40 6.15 15.12
CA ALA A 44 -0.58 5.09 16.10
C ALA A 44 0.78 4.71 16.72
N THR A 45 0.78 4.41 18.01
CA THR A 45 2.00 3.99 18.73
C THR A 45 2.15 2.46 18.72
N GLY A 46 3.37 1.95 18.94
CA GLY A 46 3.66 0.51 19.02
C GLY A 46 3.85 -0.16 17.64
N VAL A 47 4.01 0.61 16.58
CA VAL A 47 4.18 0.11 15.20
C VAL A 47 5.53 -0.59 14.96
N GLU A 48 6.50 -0.41 15.84
CA GLU A 48 7.83 -0.99 15.79
C GLU A 48 7.90 -2.43 16.33
N GLN A 49 6.81 -2.95 16.89
CA GLN A 49 6.77 -4.29 17.45
C GLN A 49 6.85 -5.37 16.37
N SER A 50 7.43 -6.51 16.70
CA SER A 50 7.75 -7.60 15.75
C SER A 50 6.52 -8.29 15.16
N HIS A 51 5.36 -8.19 15.81
CA HIS A 51 4.08 -8.72 15.32
C HIS A 51 3.29 -7.71 14.47
N VAL A 52 3.88 -6.53 14.18
CA VAL A 52 3.31 -5.53 13.28
C VAL A 52 3.94 -5.67 11.90
N LEU A 53 3.15 -6.06 10.93
CA LEU A 53 3.55 -6.28 9.55
C LEU A 53 2.90 -5.26 8.61
N SER A 54 3.54 -5.01 7.49
CA SER A 54 2.88 -4.45 6.32
C SER A 54 2.13 -5.56 5.56
N SER A 55 1.19 -5.18 4.72
CA SER A 55 0.55 -6.07 3.75
C SER A 55 1.55 -6.87 2.93
N ARG A 56 2.61 -6.21 2.49
CA ARG A 56 3.66 -6.82 1.66
C ARG A 56 4.43 -7.91 2.41
N GLU A 57 4.83 -7.65 3.66
CA GLU A 57 5.49 -8.65 4.50
C GLU A 57 4.57 -9.85 4.73
N LEU A 58 3.31 -9.62 5.11
CA LEU A 58 2.37 -10.71 5.31
C LEU A 58 2.16 -11.56 4.05
N LEU A 59 1.90 -10.92 2.90
CA LEU A 59 1.59 -11.65 1.66
C LEU A 59 2.81 -12.32 1.04
N ALA A 60 4.04 -11.85 1.33
CA ALA A 60 5.28 -12.46 0.85
C ALA A 60 5.75 -13.62 1.74
N ASP A 61 5.67 -13.45 3.06
CA ASP A 61 6.24 -14.39 4.04
C ASP A 61 5.20 -15.36 4.62
N GLY A 62 3.91 -15.08 4.38
CA GLY A 62 2.78 -15.85 4.89
C GLY A 62 2.36 -15.47 6.31
N VAL A 63 1.25 -16.08 6.75
CA VAL A 63 0.67 -15.83 8.07
C VAL A 63 1.49 -16.51 9.17
N PRO A 64 1.94 -15.79 10.22
CA PRO A 64 2.69 -16.38 11.31
C PRO A 64 1.92 -17.49 12.03
N ALA A 65 2.48 -18.70 12.12
CA ALA A 65 1.81 -19.90 12.64
C ALA A 65 1.31 -19.79 14.09
N ARG A 66 1.81 -18.83 14.88
CA ARG A 66 1.42 -18.62 16.28
C ARG A 66 0.24 -17.67 16.43
N ALA A 67 -0.05 -16.84 15.43
CA ALA A 67 -1.17 -15.91 15.49
C ALA A 67 -2.51 -16.63 15.54
N ARG A 68 -3.44 -16.08 16.31
CA ARG A 68 -4.83 -16.55 16.44
C ARG A 68 -5.81 -15.43 16.20
N THR A 69 -5.43 -14.22 16.56
CA THR A 69 -6.21 -13.00 16.39
C THR A 69 -5.42 -12.00 15.56
N ALA A 70 -6.07 -11.32 14.64
CA ALA A 70 -5.44 -10.33 13.82
C ALA A 70 -6.25 -9.05 13.71
N LEU A 71 -5.57 -7.90 13.67
CA LEU A 71 -6.17 -6.63 13.31
C LEU A 71 -5.56 -6.15 11.99
N VAL A 72 -6.42 -5.92 11.00
CA VAL A 72 -6.06 -5.26 9.75
C VAL A 72 -6.46 -3.79 9.87
N ALA A 73 -5.49 -2.89 9.93
CA ALA A 73 -5.73 -1.45 9.97
C ALA A 73 -5.60 -0.88 8.56
N ASP A 74 -6.73 -0.71 7.87
CA ASP A 74 -6.79 -0.26 6.48
C ASP A 74 -7.35 1.16 6.36
N SER A 75 -6.48 2.11 6.04
CA SER A 75 -6.84 3.50 5.74
C SER A 75 -7.04 3.77 4.24
N VAL A 76 -6.86 2.77 3.36
CA VAL A 76 -6.95 2.90 1.90
C VAL A 76 -8.27 2.34 1.36
N GLY A 77 -8.73 1.23 1.93
CA GLY A 77 -9.94 0.52 1.53
C GLY A 77 -9.85 -0.13 0.14
N GLY A 78 -8.64 -0.36 -0.35
CA GLY A 78 -8.39 -0.99 -1.63
C GLY A 78 -8.41 -2.52 -1.58
N LEU A 79 -8.14 -3.16 -2.72
CA LEU A 79 -8.06 -4.62 -2.81
C LEU A 79 -6.93 -5.21 -1.96
N GLU A 80 -5.92 -4.42 -1.63
CA GLU A 80 -4.78 -4.83 -0.82
C GLU A 80 -5.20 -5.22 0.61
N GLY A 81 -5.95 -4.36 1.31
CA GLY A 81 -6.47 -4.65 2.64
C GLY A 81 -7.46 -5.81 2.66
N ILE A 82 -8.23 -5.95 1.58
CA ILE A 82 -9.15 -7.07 1.40
C ILE A 82 -8.38 -8.38 1.23
N ALA A 83 -7.34 -8.41 0.40
CA ALA A 83 -6.50 -9.59 0.19
C ALA A 83 -5.76 -10.01 1.48
N VAL A 84 -5.35 -9.03 2.30
CA VAL A 84 -4.79 -9.29 3.63
C VAL A 84 -5.82 -9.95 4.53
N ALA A 85 -7.04 -9.41 4.60
CA ALA A 85 -8.12 -9.97 5.42
C ALA A 85 -8.47 -11.40 4.96
N ASP A 86 -8.55 -11.63 3.66
CA ASP A 86 -8.80 -12.93 3.03
C ASP A 86 -7.75 -13.97 3.45
N ALA A 87 -6.47 -13.66 3.29
CA ALA A 87 -5.37 -14.54 3.67
C ALA A 87 -5.38 -14.90 5.17
N LEU A 88 -5.78 -13.97 6.04
CA LEU A 88 -5.86 -14.18 7.48
C LEU A 88 -7.08 -15.05 7.87
N VAL A 89 -8.22 -14.81 7.24
CA VAL A 89 -9.45 -15.62 7.44
C VAL A 89 -9.21 -17.03 6.94
N ASP A 90 -8.61 -17.21 5.76
CA ASP A 90 -8.26 -18.54 5.21
C ASP A 90 -7.27 -19.31 6.10
N ALA A 91 -6.38 -18.59 6.80
CA ALA A 91 -5.50 -19.20 7.79
C ALA A 91 -6.19 -19.54 9.11
N GLY A 92 -7.49 -19.24 9.25
CA GLY A 92 -8.31 -19.58 10.42
C GLY A 92 -8.16 -18.64 11.60
N LEU A 93 -7.70 -17.40 11.38
CA LEU A 93 -7.61 -16.39 12.45
C LEU A 93 -8.97 -15.72 12.69
N SER A 94 -9.18 -15.26 13.92
CA SER A 94 -10.21 -14.25 14.23
C SER A 94 -9.70 -12.88 13.76
N VAL A 95 -10.38 -12.27 12.79
CA VAL A 95 -9.91 -11.07 12.11
C VAL A 95 -10.80 -9.87 12.39
N THR A 96 -10.22 -8.81 12.95
CA THR A 96 -10.86 -7.49 13.03
C THR A 96 -10.31 -6.59 11.92
N TYR A 97 -11.17 -6.22 10.98
CA TYR A 97 -10.85 -5.26 9.93
C TYR A 97 -11.27 -3.86 10.39
N LEU A 98 -10.28 -3.04 10.68
CA LEU A 98 -10.45 -1.65 11.12
C LEU A 98 -10.23 -0.71 9.95
N THR A 99 -11.16 0.22 9.74
CA THR A 99 -10.98 1.25 8.72
C THR A 99 -11.53 2.60 9.19
N ASP A 100 -10.84 3.67 8.84
CA ASP A 100 -11.31 5.04 9.02
C ASP A 100 -12.30 5.50 7.95
N LEU A 101 -12.53 4.67 6.94
CA LEU A 101 -13.55 4.87 5.91
C LEU A 101 -14.96 4.62 6.46
N PRO A 102 -16.00 5.18 5.80
CA PRO A 102 -17.39 4.99 6.25
C PRO A 102 -17.92 3.56 6.10
N MET A 103 -17.25 2.72 5.29
CA MET A 103 -17.64 1.34 5.02
C MET A 103 -16.44 0.49 4.59
N PHE A 104 -16.60 -0.82 4.55
CA PHE A 104 -15.65 -1.77 3.99
C PHE A 104 -15.46 -1.51 2.48
N GLY A 105 -14.21 -1.34 2.07
CA GLY A 105 -13.85 -0.99 0.70
C GLY A 105 -14.10 0.49 0.35
N ASN A 106 -13.22 1.03 -0.46
CA ASN A 106 -13.34 2.42 -0.96
C ASN A 106 -14.34 2.51 -2.13
N PRO A 107 -14.68 3.72 -2.62
CA PRO A 107 -15.62 3.88 -3.72
C PRO A 107 -15.27 3.11 -4.99
N VAL A 108 -13.98 2.86 -5.27
CA VAL A 108 -13.55 2.08 -6.45
C VAL A 108 -13.93 0.61 -6.28
N VAL A 109 -13.68 0.03 -5.11
CA VAL A 109 -14.08 -1.35 -4.79
C VAL A 109 -15.62 -1.48 -4.79
N GLN A 110 -16.31 -0.51 -4.19
CA GLN A 110 -17.78 -0.47 -4.15
C GLN A 110 -18.39 -0.41 -5.56
N ALA A 111 -17.83 0.42 -6.44
CA ALA A 111 -18.30 0.57 -7.82
C ALA A 111 -18.19 -0.72 -8.66
N THR A 112 -17.31 -1.65 -8.29
CA THR A 112 -17.21 -2.96 -8.97
C THR A 112 -18.34 -3.92 -8.64
N GLY A 113 -19.18 -3.64 -7.63
CA GLY A 113 -20.19 -4.54 -7.10
C GLY A 113 -19.63 -5.76 -6.35
N ARG A 114 -18.32 -5.88 -6.21
CA ARG A 114 -17.66 -7.05 -5.58
C ARG A 114 -17.64 -6.98 -4.05
N ALA A 115 -17.76 -5.79 -3.46
CA ALA A 115 -17.66 -5.61 -2.02
C ALA A 115 -18.63 -6.49 -1.22
N GLY A 116 -19.86 -6.67 -1.69
CA GLY A 116 -20.86 -7.53 -1.07
C GLY A 116 -20.44 -8.99 -1.03
N HIS A 117 -20.03 -9.54 -2.16
CA HIS A 117 -19.58 -10.94 -2.24
C HIS A 117 -18.30 -11.21 -1.43
N LEU A 118 -17.38 -10.24 -1.42
CA LEU A 118 -16.17 -10.35 -0.60
C LEU A 118 -16.51 -10.37 0.89
N LEU A 119 -17.45 -9.53 1.33
CA LEU A 119 -17.94 -9.54 2.72
C LEU A 119 -18.65 -10.85 3.07
N GLU A 120 -19.53 -11.38 2.21
CA GLU A 120 -20.18 -12.67 2.43
C GLU A 120 -19.15 -13.78 2.63
N TYR A 121 -18.12 -13.80 1.82
CA TYR A 121 -17.03 -14.76 1.94
C TYR A 121 -16.26 -14.60 3.26
N LEU A 122 -15.84 -13.38 3.61
CA LEU A 122 -15.11 -13.11 4.84
C LEU A 122 -15.94 -13.42 6.09
N TYR A 123 -17.25 -13.11 6.08
CA TYR A 123 -18.16 -13.43 7.19
C TYR A 123 -18.49 -14.93 7.33
N ALA A 124 -18.09 -15.77 6.36
CA ALA A 124 -18.12 -17.22 6.56
C ALA A 124 -17.06 -17.69 7.57
N GLY A 125 -16.00 -16.90 7.79
CA GLY A 125 -15.03 -17.07 8.85
C GLY A 125 -15.31 -16.17 10.07
N ASP A 126 -14.37 -16.14 11.00
CA ASP A 126 -14.43 -15.23 12.16
C ASP A 126 -13.90 -13.84 11.78
N PHE A 127 -14.79 -13.02 11.26
CA PHE A 127 -14.48 -11.71 10.69
C PHE A 127 -15.40 -10.61 11.20
N THR A 128 -14.82 -9.50 11.63
CA THR A 128 -15.55 -8.31 12.13
C THR A 128 -15.04 -7.04 11.44
N VAL A 129 -15.95 -6.17 11.01
CA VAL A 129 -15.62 -4.86 10.45
C VAL A 129 -15.90 -3.74 11.45
N LEU A 130 -14.88 -2.94 11.74
CA LEU A 130 -14.96 -1.68 12.48
C LEU A 130 -14.76 -0.51 11.51
N ALA A 131 -15.83 -0.06 10.87
CA ALA A 131 -15.82 1.09 9.97
C ALA A 131 -15.97 2.41 10.75
N ARG A 132 -15.29 3.47 10.33
CA ARG A 132 -15.21 4.78 11.00
C ARG A 132 -14.46 4.71 12.34
N TYR A 133 -13.44 3.88 12.42
CA TYR A 133 -12.54 3.77 13.55
C TYR A 133 -11.10 4.04 13.11
N HIS A 134 -10.26 4.44 14.04
CA HIS A 134 -8.81 4.54 13.82
C HIS A 134 -8.05 3.77 14.92
N LEU A 135 -6.86 3.38 14.58
CA LEU A 135 -5.92 2.72 15.49
C LEU A 135 -5.22 3.79 16.34
N VAL A 136 -5.23 3.61 17.65
CA VAL A 136 -4.59 4.53 18.62
C VAL A 136 -3.23 4.01 19.05
N ALA A 137 -3.18 2.73 19.44
CA ALA A 137 -1.95 2.10 19.90
C ALA A 137 -1.99 0.59 19.69
N ILE A 138 -0.83 -0.01 19.58
CA ILE A 138 -0.59 -1.45 19.50
C ILE A 138 0.17 -1.87 20.74
N ASP A 139 -0.39 -2.81 21.48
CA ASP A 139 0.22 -3.46 22.64
C ASP A 139 0.64 -4.89 22.25
N GLU A 140 1.27 -5.68 23.14
CA GLU A 140 1.82 -7.02 22.82
C GLU A 140 0.81 -8.02 22.24
N SER A 141 -0.46 -7.96 22.66
CA SER A 141 -1.52 -8.90 22.25
C SER A 141 -2.87 -8.23 22.01
N SER A 142 -2.87 -6.92 21.88
CA SER A 142 -4.10 -6.15 21.69
C SER A 142 -3.82 -4.80 21.03
N CYS A 143 -4.89 -4.20 20.50
CA CYS A 143 -4.86 -2.86 19.94
C CYS A 143 -5.91 -1.97 20.63
N ARG A 144 -5.56 -0.73 20.89
CA ARG A 144 -6.52 0.31 21.26
C ARG A 144 -7.05 0.98 20.01
N VAL A 145 -8.35 0.93 19.85
CA VAL A 145 -9.06 1.50 18.70
C VAL A 145 -10.10 2.51 19.17
N GLN A 146 -10.39 3.51 18.35
CA GLN A 146 -11.28 4.59 18.73
C GLN A 146 -12.22 4.96 17.59
N PRO A 147 -13.54 5.11 17.86
CA PRO A 147 -14.47 5.62 16.85
C PRO A 147 -14.12 7.05 16.41
N LEU A 148 -14.21 7.36 15.14
CA LEU A 148 -14.08 8.74 14.67
C LEU A 148 -15.18 9.63 15.29
N GLY A 149 -14.77 10.74 15.89
CA GLY A 149 -15.66 11.65 16.59
C GLY A 149 -15.98 11.28 18.05
N SER A 150 -15.40 10.17 18.57
CA SER A 150 -15.43 9.81 19.99
C SER A 150 -14.08 10.10 20.66
N HIS A 151 -14.08 10.25 21.97
CA HIS A 151 -12.86 10.39 22.78
C HIS A 151 -12.58 9.15 23.64
N THR A 152 -13.37 8.08 23.50
CA THR A 152 -13.26 6.89 24.32
C THR A 152 -12.77 5.72 23.48
N PRO A 153 -11.48 5.34 23.58
CA PRO A 153 -10.96 4.14 22.96
C PRO A 153 -11.42 2.87 23.70
N PHE A 154 -11.38 1.74 23.00
CA PHE A 154 -11.54 0.42 23.60
C PHE A 154 -10.49 -0.55 23.03
N THR A 155 -10.36 -1.70 23.65
CA THR A 155 -9.33 -2.69 23.30
C THR A 155 -9.90 -3.82 22.45
N VAL A 156 -9.15 -4.21 21.44
CA VAL A 156 -9.43 -5.36 20.55
C VAL A 156 -8.26 -6.32 20.64
N PRO A 157 -8.48 -7.64 20.82
CA PRO A 157 -7.41 -8.64 20.78
C PRO A 157 -6.72 -8.67 19.43
N ALA A 158 -5.38 -8.72 19.42
CA ALA A 158 -4.59 -8.86 18.19
C ALA A 158 -3.18 -9.39 18.51
N ASP A 159 -2.91 -10.64 18.16
CA ASP A 159 -1.57 -11.24 18.18
C ASP A 159 -0.75 -10.84 16.96
N LEU A 160 -1.43 -10.38 15.92
CA LEU A 160 -0.87 -9.92 14.66
C LEU A 160 -1.58 -8.63 14.24
N VAL A 161 -0.79 -7.65 13.83
CA VAL A 161 -1.32 -6.40 13.27
C VAL A 161 -0.78 -6.20 11.87
N VAL A 162 -1.67 -5.92 10.91
CA VAL A 162 -1.27 -5.62 9.54
C VAL A 162 -1.70 -4.21 9.18
N LEU A 163 -0.70 -3.37 8.87
CA LEU A 163 -0.93 -1.99 8.47
C LEU A 163 -1.07 -1.90 6.95
N VAL A 164 -2.20 -1.35 6.50
CA VAL A 164 -2.49 -1.06 5.09
C VAL A 164 -2.77 0.43 4.95
N ASN A 165 -1.69 1.19 4.81
CA ASN A 165 -1.73 2.64 4.70
C ASN A 165 -1.35 3.07 3.28
N ALA A 166 -1.52 4.36 2.97
CA ALA A 166 -1.02 4.92 1.72
C ALA A 166 0.49 4.66 1.59
N ASN A 167 0.90 4.06 0.49
CA ASN A 167 2.28 3.72 0.24
C ASN A 167 3.17 4.96 0.10
N GLU A 168 4.46 4.82 0.38
CA GLU A 168 5.46 5.85 0.18
C GLU A 168 6.13 5.69 -1.19
N PRO A 169 6.13 6.73 -2.04
CA PRO A 169 6.69 6.65 -3.38
C PRO A 169 8.23 6.57 -3.36
N LEU A 170 8.80 5.66 -4.15
CA LEU A 170 10.25 5.48 -4.28
C LEU A 170 10.85 6.46 -5.31
N ARG A 171 11.02 7.72 -4.91
CA ARG A 171 11.51 8.83 -5.77
C ARG A 171 13.03 8.99 -5.80
N GLY A 172 13.77 8.25 -4.98
CA GLY A 172 15.21 8.47 -4.77
C GLY A 172 16.03 8.43 -6.05
N LEU A 173 15.81 7.45 -6.92
CA LEU A 173 16.50 7.37 -8.23
C LEU A 173 16.20 8.61 -9.10
N TYR A 174 14.94 8.98 -9.23
CA TYR A 174 14.53 10.15 -10.02
C TYR A 174 15.21 11.44 -9.54
N GLN A 175 15.25 11.67 -8.23
CA GLN A 175 15.89 12.84 -7.65
C GLN A 175 17.40 12.88 -7.94
N ARG A 176 18.09 11.73 -7.82
CA ARG A 176 19.52 11.64 -8.14
C ARG A 176 19.81 11.82 -9.64
N LEU A 177 18.96 11.25 -10.51
CA LEU A 177 19.07 11.47 -11.96
C LEU A 177 18.90 12.93 -12.36
N LEU A 178 17.96 13.65 -11.76
CA LEU A 178 17.80 15.09 -11.98
C LEU A 178 19.04 15.87 -11.52
N ALA A 179 19.58 15.53 -10.36
CA ALA A 179 20.77 16.21 -9.81
C ALA A 179 22.04 15.95 -10.63
N SER A 180 22.17 14.78 -11.27
CA SER A 180 23.31 14.42 -12.13
C SER A 180 23.23 15.00 -13.54
N GLY A 181 22.15 15.71 -13.89
CA GLY A 181 21.95 16.24 -15.23
C GLY A 181 21.66 15.16 -16.28
N ALA A 182 21.09 14.03 -15.86
CA ALA A 182 20.67 12.96 -16.75
C ALA A 182 19.70 13.47 -17.84
N PRO A 183 19.61 12.78 -18.99
CA PRO A 183 18.69 13.16 -20.06
C PRO A 183 17.25 13.21 -19.56
N ARG A 184 16.32 13.70 -20.37
CA ARG A 184 14.89 13.83 -20.04
C ARG A 184 14.39 12.74 -19.09
N CYS A 185 14.17 13.07 -17.83
CA CYS A 185 13.64 12.13 -16.83
C CYS A 185 12.16 12.39 -16.58
N GLN A 186 11.36 11.34 -16.62
CA GLN A 186 9.94 11.37 -16.26
C GLN A 186 9.66 10.36 -15.15
N LEU A 187 8.97 10.80 -14.10
CA LEU A 187 8.53 9.97 -12.99
C LEU A 187 7.06 9.57 -13.21
N ILE A 188 6.74 8.29 -13.11
CA ILE A 188 5.39 7.77 -13.38
C ILE A 188 4.96 6.68 -12.38
N GLY A 189 3.67 6.36 -12.42
CA GLY A 189 3.07 5.31 -11.61
C GLY A 189 3.20 5.60 -10.11
N ASP A 190 3.32 4.55 -9.32
CA ASP A 190 3.40 4.66 -7.87
C ASP A 190 4.65 5.39 -7.38
N ALA A 191 5.70 5.46 -8.19
CA ALA A 191 6.86 6.29 -7.88
C ALA A 191 6.55 7.79 -7.91
N ALA A 192 5.58 8.21 -8.72
CA ALA A 192 5.07 9.59 -8.72
C ALA A 192 4.01 9.79 -7.63
N THR A 193 2.97 8.95 -7.63
CA THR A 193 1.89 8.97 -6.65
C THR A 193 1.26 7.58 -6.57
N PRO A 194 1.41 6.88 -5.43
CA PRO A 194 0.81 5.57 -5.23
C PRO A 194 -0.72 5.62 -5.37
N ARG A 195 -1.29 4.75 -6.21
CA ARG A 195 -2.74 4.66 -6.45
C ARG A 195 -3.14 3.23 -6.77
N ASP A 196 -3.47 2.95 -8.02
CA ASP A 196 -3.97 1.67 -8.49
C ASP A 196 -3.29 1.25 -9.80
N LEU A 197 -3.46 -0.02 -10.16
CA LEU A 197 -2.89 -0.59 -11.39
C LEU A 197 -3.37 0.14 -12.65
N GLN A 198 -4.62 0.61 -12.66
CA GLN A 198 -5.19 1.33 -13.82
C GLN A 198 -4.46 2.67 -14.03
N ALA A 199 -4.17 3.40 -12.95
CA ALA A 199 -3.40 4.63 -13.02
C ALA A 199 -1.98 4.37 -13.54
N ALA A 200 -1.30 3.35 -13.02
CA ALA A 200 0.04 2.97 -13.47
C ALA A 200 0.10 2.61 -14.96
N ILE A 201 -0.86 1.81 -15.46
CA ILE A 201 -0.96 1.45 -16.88
C ILE A 201 -1.21 2.69 -17.75
N ARG A 202 -2.12 3.56 -17.34
CA ARG A 202 -2.45 4.78 -18.08
C ARG A 202 -1.26 5.73 -18.19
N GLU A 203 -0.53 5.92 -17.08
CA GLU A 203 0.66 6.78 -17.07
C GLU A 203 1.81 6.18 -17.85
N GLY A 204 2.04 4.87 -17.76
CA GLY A 204 3.03 4.18 -18.59
C GLY A 204 2.76 4.33 -20.09
N ASN A 205 1.50 4.19 -20.51
CA ASN A 205 1.09 4.39 -21.90
C ASN A 205 1.29 5.85 -22.35
N ALA A 206 0.92 6.83 -21.52
CA ALA A 206 1.10 8.25 -21.83
C ALA A 206 2.59 8.61 -21.95
N ALA A 207 3.42 8.13 -21.01
CA ALA A 207 4.86 8.36 -21.02
C ALA A 207 5.53 7.76 -22.27
N GLY A 208 5.19 6.52 -22.62
CA GLY A 208 5.73 5.86 -23.83
C GLY A 208 5.39 6.63 -25.10
N ARG A 209 4.15 7.14 -25.23
CA ARG A 209 3.75 7.97 -26.38
C ARG A 209 4.48 9.31 -26.43
N SER A 210 4.69 9.97 -25.29
CA SER A 210 5.38 11.26 -25.24
C SER A 210 6.84 11.18 -25.63
N VAL A 211 7.53 10.09 -25.27
CA VAL A 211 8.92 9.84 -25.69
C VAL A 211 9.01 9.63 -27.19
N LEU A 212 8.12 8.84 -27.77
CA LEU A 212 8.09 8.59 -29.21
C LEU A 212 7.84 9.87 -30.02
N ALA A 213 6.92 10.74 -29.58
CA ALA A 213 6.65 12.02 -30.23
C ALA A 213 7.88 12.94 -30.22
N ALA A 214 8.58 13.02 -29.09
CA ALA A 214 9.76 13.87 -28.95
C ALA A 214 10.96 13.41 -29.82
N VAL A 215 11.12 12.11 -30.04
CA VAL A 215 12.15 11.55 -30.92
C VAL A 215 11.83 11.86 -32.39
N SER A 216 10.57 11.80 -32.81
CA SER A 216 10.15 12.09 -34.19
C SER A 216 10.28 13.57 -34.55
N GLU A 217 10.25 14.50 -33.63
CA GLU A 217 10.48 15.95 -33.87
C GLU A 217 11.97 16.32 -33.93
N SER A 218 12.86 15.44 -33.49
CA SER A 218 14.31 15.67 -33.43
C SER A 218 15.05 15.02 -34.60
N SER A 219 14.34 14.30 -35.49
CA SER A 219 14.83 13.63 -36.68
C SER A 219 14.44 14.38 -37.95
#